data_4dd2def4e3f098bb18c9a4ef3ffd5c52
#
_entry.id   4dd2def4e3f098bb18c9a4ef3ffd5c52
#
_cell.length_a   1.000
_cell.length_b   1.000
_cell.length_c   1.000
_cell.angle_alpha   90.00
_cell.angle_beta   90.00
_cell.angle_gamma   90.00
#
_symmetry.space_group_name_H-M   'P 1'
#
loop_
_entity.id
_entity.type
_entity.pdbx_description
1 polymer ?
#
loop_
_entity_poly.entity_id
_entity_poly.type
_entity_poly.pdbx_seq_one_letter_code
_entity_poly.pdbx_strand_id
1 'polypeptide(L)'
;NESTAHFQAHYFLLPQKDLNQNGKNIFLMKVFVQGKGAISNKIFISDSEYAFQRANDITFMNSKVYMMFVGGMFSAFLIFLSIFLFNKKCREYLDFSMMNLCSIGFILSFFASDLPLYTSMCIPNLIFFKFSFCICALLSVFFTSSFLVSFFGEKENSVVFKIRLVLLFVEVFLIASSSDFWQLQTSMKVCLVLCVLSMIYGICFPFRKIFQKENRKNAVILMIAFFPSVCSFLFDFVNKFILGDLLLPFTSVFGWQITIVI
;
A
#
# COMPACT_ATOMS: atom_id res chain seq x y z
N ASN A 1 9.75 -20.58 2.86
CA ASN A 1 9.40 -19.17 2.53
C ASN A 1 7.92 -19.10 2.21
N GLU A 2 7.10 -19.03 3.25
CA GLU A 2 5.68 -19.37 3.15
C GLU A 2 4.74 -18.23 2.78
N SER A 3 5.15 -16.95 2.71
CA SER A 3 4.12 -15.91 2.67
C SER A 3 4.36 -14.70 1.79
N THR A 4 5.54 -14.53 1.28
CA THR A 4 5.90 -13.33 0.50
C THR A 4 5.85 -13.55 -1.01
N ALA A 5 5.47 -14.74 -1.44
CA ALA A 5 5.38 -15.13 -2.84
C ALA A 5 4.25 -14.47 -3.63
N HIS A 6 3.37 -13.69 -2.99
CA HIS A 6 2.19 -13.12 -3.66
C HIS A 6 2.50 -12.15 -4.80
N PHE A 7 3.67 -11.50 -4.72
CA PHE A 7 4.04 -10.45 -5.68
C PHE A 7 5.21 -10.83 -6.59
N GLN A 8 5.80 -12.00 -6.36
CA GLN A 8 6.91 -12.51 -7.16
C GLN A 8 6.45 -13.62 -8.09
N ALA A 9 6.98 -13.62 -9.31
CA ALA A 9 6.79 -14.74 -10.22
C ALA A 9 7.81 -15.85 -9.89
N HIS A 10 7.35 -17.06 -9.83
CA HIS A 10 8.19 -18.24 -9.62
C HIS A 10 8.32 -19.04 -10.90
N TYR A 11 9.51 -19.51 -11.20
CA TYR A 11 9.77 -20.46 -12.27
C TYR A 11 10.48 -21.69 -11.71
N PHE A 12 10.17 -22.82 -12.28
CA PHE A 12 10.72 -24.10 -11.89
C PHE A 12 11.31 -24.79 -13.11
N LEU A 13 12.57 -25.23 -13.00
CA LEU A 13 13.21 -26.01 -14.03
C LEU A 13 12.73 -27.46 -13.92
N LEU A 14 12.20 -27.97 -15.01
CA LEU A 14 11.80 -29.37 -15.12
C LEU A 14 12.89 -30.12 -15.89
N PRO A 15 13.63 -31.04 -15.24
CA PRO A 15 14.65 -31.82 -15.92
C PRO A 15 14.03 -32.65 -17.04
N GLN A 16 14.62 -32.62 -18.23
CA GLN A 16 14.13 -33.34 -19.40
C GLN A 16 13.98 -34.84 -19.16
N LYS A 17 14.83 -35.42 -18.29
CA LYS A 17 14.78 -36.82 -17.90
C LYS A 17 13.49 -37.21 -17.15
N ASP A 18 12.86 -36.25 -16.50
CA ASP A 18 11.65 -36.47 -15.69
C ASP A 18 10.37 -36.27 -16.53
N LEU A 19 10.51 -35.87 -17.81
CA LEU A 19 9.41 -35.67 -18.73
C LEU A 19 9.20 -36.93 -19.60
N ASN A 20 7.96 -37.40 -19.67
CA ASN A 20 7.58 -38.43 -20.62
C ASN A 20 7.49 -37.85 -22.04
N GLN A 21 8.45 -38.19 -22.89
CA GLN A 21 8.54 -37.67 -24.26
C GLN A 21 7.43 -38.23 -25.18
N ASN A 22 6.89 -39.40 -24.87
CA ASN A 22 5.93 -40.07 -25.69
C ASN A 22 4.51 -40.16 -25.09
N GLY A 23 4.25 -39.39 -24.01
CA GLY A 23 2.98 -39.47 -23.29
C GLY A 23 2.60 -38.16 -22.61
N LYS A 24 1.52 -38.24 -21.84
CA LYS A 24 1.03 -37.11 -21.05
C LYS A 24 1.92 -36.90 -19.81
N ASN A 25 2.29 -35.67 -19.53
CA ASN A 25 2.91 -35.25 -18.29
C ASN A 25 1.83 -34.59 -17.42
N ILE A 26 1.74 -35.00 -16.17
CA ILE A 26 0.81 -34.44 -15.19
C ILE A 26 1.63 -33.70 -14.11
N PHE A 27 1.40 -32.41 -13.96
CA PHE A 27 2.04 -31.60 -12.95
C PHE A 27 1.07 -31.36 -11.79
N LEU A 28 1.46 -31.77 -10.60
CA LEU A 28 0.71 -31.54 -9.36
C LEU A 28 1.34 -30.39 -8.58
N MET A 29 0.60 -29.30 -8.39
CA MET A 29 1.01 -28.18 -7.58
C MET A 29 0.24 -28.18 -6.27
N LYS A 30 0.94 -28.37 -5.15
CA LYS A 30 0.37 -28.22 -3.80
C LYS A 30 0.56 -26.78 -3.34
N VAL A 31 -0.54 -26.06 -3.15
CA VAL A 31 -0.53 -24.70 -2.63
C VAL A 31 -1.09 -24.68 -1.23
N PHE A 32 -0.32 -24.11 -0.30
CA PHE A 32 -0.76 -23.89 1.07
C PHE A 32 -1.25 -22.46 1.21
N VAL A 33 -2.50 -22.29 1.63
CA VAL A 33 -3.14 -20.97 1.73
C VAL A 33 -3.61 -20.73 3.15
N GLN A 34 -3.18 -19.62 3.75
CA GLN A 34 -3.72 -19.10 4.99
C GLN A 34 -4.62 -17.91 4.69
N GLY A 35 -5.92 -18.04 4.94
CA GLY A 35 -6.92 -17.04 4.55
C GLY A 35 -7.40 -17.20 3.11
N LYS A 36 -7.57 -16.09 2.38
CA LYS A 36 -7.88 -16.13 0.94
C LYS A 36 -6.60 -16.15 0.13
N GLY A 37 -6.49 -17.08 -0.79
CA GLY A 37 -5.39 -17.17 -1.76
C GLY A 37 -5.92 -17.38 -3.16
N ALA A 38 -5.12 -17.00 -4.13
CA ALA A 38 -5.41 -17.24 -5.54
C ALA A 38 -4.15 -17.72 -6.25
N ILE A 39 -4.31 -18.64 -7.18
CA ILE A 39 -3.27 -19.01 -8.13
C ILE A 39 -3.56 -18.23 -9.41
N SER A 40 -2.54 -17.58 -9.96
CA SER A 40 -2.68 -16.94 -11.27
C SER A 40 -3.11 -17.97 -12.32
N ASN A 41 -4.09 -17.62 -13.13
CA ASN A 41 -4.46 -18.40 -14.30
C ASN A 41 -3.38 -18.37 -15.42
N LYS A 42 -2.32 -17.61 -15.23
CA LYS A 42 -1.19 -17.46 -16.16
C LYS A 42 -0.05 -18.41 -15.83
N ILE A 43 -0.37 -19.69 -15.59
CA ILE A 43 0.64 -20.75 -15.52
C ILE A 43 0.93 -21.18 -16.95
N PHE A 44 2.19 -21.14 -17.36
CA PHE A 44 2.60 -21.59 -18.70
C PHE A 44 3.92 -22.38 -18.62
N ILE A 45 4.09 -23.26 -19.58
CA ILE A 45 5.31 -24.05 -19.76
C ILE A 45 6.02 -23.47 -20.97
N SER A 46 7.30 -23.20 -20.84
CA SER A 46 8.13 -22.62 -21.89
C SER A 46 9.58 -23.10 -21.77
N ASP A 47 10.42 -22.71 -22.71
CA ASP A 47 11.86 -22.87 -22.55
C ASP A 47 12.38 -22.10 -21.32
N SER A 48 13.54 -22.52 -20.82
CA SER A 48 14.08 -22.01 -19.54
C SER A 48 14.45 -20.52 -19.62
N GLU A 49 14.92 -20.07 -20.77
CA GLU A 49 15.36 -18.68 -20.94
C GLU A 49 14.17 -17.72 -20.95
N TYR A 50 13.15 -18.04 -21.75
CA TYR A 50 11.91 -17.24 -21.78
C TYR A 50 11.20 -17.22 -20.42
N ALA A 51 11.10 -18.39 -19.75
CA ALA A 51 10.49 -18.48 -18.44
C ALA A 51 11.24 -17.61 -17.40
N PHE A 52 12.57 -17.64 -17.43
CA PHE A 52 13.41 -16.82 -16.57
C PHE A 52 13.25 -15.32 -16.83
N GLN A 53 13.32 -14.89 -18.10
CA GLN A 53 13.12 -13.48 -18.46
C GLN A 53 11.73 -13.01 -18.04
N ARG A 54 10.68 -13.78 -18.32
CA ARG A 54 9.32 -13.42 -17.94
C ARG A 54 9.11 -13.32 -16.43
N ALA A 55 9.68 -14.25 -15.67
CA ALA A 55 9.63 -14.20 -14.21
C ALA A 55 10.38 -12.97 -13.66
N ASN A 56 11.53 -12.62 -14.24
CA ASN A 56 12.27 -11.43 -13.89
C ASN A 56 11.48 -10.14 -14.20
N ASP A 57 10.85 -10.03 -15.38
CA ASP A 57 10.05 -8.86 -15.73
C ASP A 57 8.89 -8.65 -14.76
N ILE A 58 8.16 -9.73 -14.44
CA ILE A 58 7.06 -9.67 -13.49
C ILE A 58 7.57 -9.29 -12.08
N THR A 59 8.68 -9.89 -11.65
CA THR A 59 9.28 -9.58 -10.34
C THR A 59 9.81 -8.14 -10.30
N PHE A 60 10.42 -7.67 -11.40
CA PHE A 60 10.87 -6.29 -11.50
C PHE A 60 9.71 -5.31 -11.29
N MET A 61 8.62 -5.49 -12.02
CA MET A 61 7.44 -4.61 -11.91
C MET A 61 6.75 -4.70 -10.56
N ASN A 62 6.67 -5.89 -9.96
CA ASN A 62 5.92 -6.12 -8.72
C ASN A 62 6.73 -5.92 -7.44
N SER A 63 8.06 -5.82 -7.52
CA SER A 63 8.93 -5.69 -6.34
C SER A 63 9.97 -4.58 -6.51
N LYS A 64 10.82 -4.63 -7.54
CA LYS A 64 11.93 -3.69 -7.72
C LYS A 64 11.48 -2.26 -7.93
N VAL A 65 10.40 -2.04 -8.69
CA VAL A 65 9.82 -0.71 -8.91
C VAL A 65 9.37 -0.09 -7.58
N TYR A 66 8.74 -0.86 -6.71
CA TYR A 66 8.35 -0.38 -5.38
C TYR A 66 9.55 0.01 -4.51
N MET A 67 10.65 -0.75 -4.59
CA MET A 67 11.87 -0.42 -3.87
C MET A 67 12.47 0.92 -4.32
N MET A 68 12.42 1.24 -5.62
CA MET A 68 12.85 2.55 -6.14
C MET A 68 11.97 3.67 -5.57
N PHE A 69 10.66 3.46 -5.48
CA PHE A 69 9.75 4.44 -4.90
C PHE A 69 10.02 4.72 -3.42
N VAL A 70 10.37 3.70 -2.65
CA VAL A 70 10.76 3.88 -1.23
C VAL A 70 11.92 4.86 -1.10
N GLY A 71 12.91 4.80 -1.99
CA GLY A 71 14.03 5.76 -1.99
C GLY A 71 13.56 7.22 -2.19
N GLY A 72 12.67 7.46 -3.15
CA GLY A 72 12.07 8.78 -3.38
C GLY A 72 11.26 9.29 -2.19
N MET A 73 10.40 8.43 -1.63
CA MET A 73 9.57 8.77 -0.46
C MET A 73 10.42 9.02 0.78
N PHE A 74 11.50 8.26 0.98
CA PHE A 74 12.41 8.47 2.10
C PHE A 74 13.15 9.80 1.98
N SER A 75 13.56 10.19 0.78
CA SER A 75 14.13 11.50 0.53
C SER A 75 13.13 12.63 0.82
N ALA A 76 11.89 12.48 0.35
CA ALA A 76 10.81 13.44 0.66
C ALA A 76 10.55 13.52 2.17
N PHE A 77 10.47 12.38 2.87
CA PHE A 77 10.34 12.33 4.32
C PHE A 77 11.42 13.16 5.01
N LEU A 78 12.70 12.96 4.67
CA LEU A 78 13.81 13.67 5.31
C LEU A 78 13.78 15.18 5.02
N ILE A 79 13.50 15.59 3.78
CA ILE A 79 13.43 16.98 3.36
C ILE A 79 12.33 17.72 4.14
N PHE A 80 11.11 17.18 4.11
CA PHE A 80 9.97 17.84 4.75
C PHE A 80 10.05 17.81 6.28
N LEU A 81 10.59 16.73 6.86
CA LEU A 81 10.88 16.69 8.29
C LEU A 81 11.92 17.76 8.68
N SER A 82 12.97 17.92 7.90
CA SER A 82 13.99 18.95 8.12
C SER A 82 13.36 20.34 8.08
N ILE A 83 12.55 20.65 7.07
CA ILE A 83 11.86 21.94 6.96
C ILE A 83 10.99 22.20 8.21
N PHE A 84 10.24 21.17 8.65
CA PHE A 84 9.44 21.28 9.87
C PHE A 84 10.30 21.54 11.12
N LEU A 85 11.43 20.86 11.27
CA LEU A 85 12.32 21.04 12.42
C LEU A 85 12.89 22.47 12.49
N PHE A 86 13.17 23.09 11.34
CA PHE A 86 13.58 24.50 11.28
C PHE A 86 12.41 25.49 11.47
N ASN A 87 11.21 25.12 11.03
CA ASN A 87 10.02 25.96 11.17
C ASN A 87 8.82 25.17 11.71
N LYS A 88 8.79 25.01 13.03
CA LYS A 88 7.75 24.25 13.75
C LYS A 88 6.31 24.81 13.61
N LYS A 89 6.16 26.02 13.04
CA LYS A 89 4.82 26.61 12.80
C LYS A 89 4.11 25.98 11.60
N CYS A 90 4.86 25.43 10.66
CA CYS A 90 4.34 24.86 9.41
C CYS A 90 4.04 23.35 9.59
N ARG A 91 2.90 23.06 10.23
CA ARG A 91 2.49 21.69 10.58
C ARG A 91 2.28 20.81 9.34
N GLU A 92 1.92 21.39 8.21
CA GLU A 92 1.73 20.71 6.92
C GLU A 92 2.97 19.91 6.51
N TYR A 93 4.18 20.39 6.80
CA TYR A 93 5.40 19.65 6.48
C TYR A 93 5.58 18.41 7.37
N LEU A 94 5.16 18.49 8.65
CA LEU A 94 5.16 17.32 9.52
C LEU A 94 4.15 16.27 9.02
N ASP A 95 2.91 16.70 8.74
CA ASP A 95 1.86 15.79 8.30
C ASP A 95 2.25 15.10 6.99
N PHE A 96 2.85 15.84 6.03
CA PHE A 96 3.35 15.29 4.77
C PHE A 96 4.53 14.32 4.98
N SER A 97 5.44 14.67 5.87
CA SER A 97 6.58 13.82 6.23
C SER A 97 6.09 12.50 6.84
N MET A 98 5.22 12.55 7.85
CA MET A 98 4.67 11.35 8.49
C MET A 98 3.85 10.48 7.54
N MET A 99 3.09 11.10 6.63
CA MET A 99 2.40 10.43 5.55
C MET A 99 3.37 9.60 4.69
N ASN A 100 4.51 10.18 4.27
CA ASN A 100 5.52 9.46 3.49
C ASN A 100 6.14 8.31 4.29
N LEU A 101 6.50 8.53 5.55
CA LEU A 101 7.08 7.50 6.42
C LEU A 101 6.12 6.30 6.57
N CYS A 102 4.85 6.55 6.84
CA CYS A 102 3.84 5.51 6.96
C CYS A 102 3.60 4.78 5.63
N SER A 103 3.60 5.51 4.52
CA SER A 103 3.48 4.92 3.18
C SER A 103 4.67 4.04 2.83
N ILE A 104 5.90 4.38 3.25
CA ILE A 104 7.07 3.50 3.14
C ILE A 104 6.80 2.20 3.90
N GLY A 105 6.34 2.28 5.16
CA GLY A 105 6.00 1.11 5.96
C GLY A 105 4.99 0.19 5.26
N PHE A 106 3.97 0.76 4.62
CA PHE A 106 3.00 0.01 3.82
C PHE A 106 3.64 -0.66 2.61
N ILE A 107 4.46 0.07 1.85
CA ILE A 107 5.10 -0.44 0.63
C ILE A 107 6.10 -1.56 0.94
N LEU A 108 6.76 -1.54 2.10
CA LEU A 108 7.69 -2.60 2.52
C LEU A 108 7.05 -4.00 2.47
N SER A 109 5.72 -4.11 2.66
CA SER A 109 5.02 -5.38 2.57
C SER A 109 5.09 -6.06 1.19
N PHE A 110 5.31 -5.29 0.12
CA PHE A 110 5.33 -5.81 -1.26
C PHE A 110 6.66 -6.49 -1.63
N PHE A 111 7.74 -6.20 -0.91
CA PHE A 111 9.06 -6.80 -1.15
C PHE A 111 9.74 -7.28 0.15
N ALA A 112 8.93 -7.66 1.13
CA ALA A 112 9.41 -8.11 2.44
C ALA A 112 10.42 -9.27 2.34
N SER A 113 10.22 -10.19 1.38
CA SER A 113 11.14 -11.31 1.13
C SER A 113 12.54 -10.88 0.71
N ASP A 114 12.67 -9.71 0.11
CA ASP A 114 13.94 -9.17 -0.36
C ASP A 114 14.68 -8.37 0.75
N LEU A 115 14.02 -8.18 1.89
CA LEU A 115 14.60 -7.45 3.02
C LEU A 115 15.47 -8.39 3.88
N PRO A 116 16.80 -8.15 3.99
CA PRO A 116 17.67 -9.00 4.79
C PRO A 116 17.29 -9.00 6.29
N LEU A 117 16.78 -7.87 6.79
CA LEU A 117 16.30 -7.76 8.18
C LEU A 117 15.09 -8.66 8.44
N TYR A 118 14.15 -8.73 7.51
CA TYR A 118 12.96 -9.57 7.66
C TYR A 118 13.34 -11.06 7.71
N THR A 119 14.23 -11.50 6.84
CA THR A 119 14.69 -12.90 6.80
C THR A 119 15.57 -13.26 7.99
N SER A 120 16.36 -12.33 8.53
CA SER A 120 17.25 -12.57 9.67
C SER A 120 16.54 -12.51 11.02
N MET A 121 15.52 -11.67 11.18
CA MET A 121 14.80 -11.49 12.45
C MET A 121 13.72 -12.53 12.71
N CYS A 122 13.43 -13.43 11.76
CA CYS A 122 12.38 -14.45 11.88
C CYS A 122 11.03 -13.88 12.35
N ILE A 123 10.67 -12.67 11.90
CA ILE A 123 9.42 -12.02 12.30
C ILE A 123 8.25 -12.85 11.77
N PRO A 124 7.28 -13.22 12.62
CA PRO A 124 6.09 -13.91 12.14
C PRO A 124 5.34 -13.10 11.08
N ASN A 125 5.00 -13.74 9.97
CA ASN A 125 4.35 -13.11 8.83
C ASN A 125 3.10 -12.30 9.22
N LEU A 126 2.28 -12.85 10.11
CA LEU A 126 1.06 -12.18 10.58
C LEU A 126 1.39 -10.86 11.28
N ILE A 127 2.42 -10.82 12.13
CA ILE A 127 2.84 -9.59 12.84
C ILE A 127 3.37 -8.57 11.85
N PHE A 128 4.20 -9.02 10.90
CA PHE A 128 4.72 -8.14 9.86
C PHE A 128 3.61 -7.53 9.01
N PHE A 129 2.64 -8.33 8.56
CA PHE A 129 1.50 -7.84 7.79
C PHE A 129 0.60 -6.90 8.59
N LYS A 130 0.32 -7.19 9.85
CA LYS A 130 -0.43 -6.29 10.72
C LYS A 130 0.22 -4.92 10.79
N PHE A 131 1.52 -4.87 11.04
CA PHE A 131 2.24 -3.61 11.17
C PHE A 131 2.42 -2.92 9.82
N SER A 132 3.05 -3.57 8.87
CA SER A 132 3.45 -2.97 7.60
C SER A 132 2.23 -2.70 6.72
N PHE A 133 1.46 -3.72 6.39
CA PHE A 133 0.36 -3.60 5.43
C PHE A 133 -0.88 -2.91 6.01
N CYS A 134 -1.23 -3.17 7.27
CA CYS A 134 -2.47 -2.66 7.86
C CYS A 134 -2.25 -1.35 8.61
N ILE A 135 -1.44 -1.35 9.67
CA ILE A 135 -1.28 -0.17 10.55
C ILE A 135 -0.65 1.00 9.80
N CYS A 136 0.40 0.74 9.02
CA CYS A 136 1.04 1.80 8.23
C CYS A 136 0.10 2.39 7.17
N ALA A 137 -0.77 1.58 6.56
CA ALA A 137 -1.80 2.09 5.64
C ALA A 137 -2.80 3.01 6.35
N LEU A 138 -3.31 2.62 7.53
CA LEU A 138 -4.23 3.43 8.32
C LEU A 138 -3.61 4.76 8.73
N LEU A 139 -2.38 4.74 9.22
CA LEU A 139 -1.64 5.94 9.58
C LEU A 139 -1.38 6.84 8.37
N SER A 140 -1.05 6.26 7.21
CA SER A 140 -0.87 7.02 5.97
C SER A 140 -2.14 7.76 5.58
N VAL A 141 -3.32 7.12 5.64
CA VAL A 141 -4.62 7.77 5.38
C VAL A 141 -4.92 8.86 6.40
N PHE A 142 -4.63 8.62 7.68
CA PHE A 142 -4.82 9.61 8.74
C PHE A 142 -3.97 10.86 8.51
N PHE A 143 -2.68 10.71 8.21
CA PHE A 143 -1.79 11.83 7.95
C PHE A 143 -2.09 12.52 6.62
N THR A 144 -2.54 11.79 5.60
CA THR A 144 -3.01 12.38 4.34
C THR A 144 -4.17 13.34 4.58
N SER A 145 -5.19 12.90 5.29
CA SER A 145 -6.34 13.77 5.58
C SER A 145 -5.96 14.94 6.50
N SER A 146 -5.00 14.76 7.43
CA SER A 146 -4.46 15.85 8.24
C SER A 146 -3.67 16.86 7.40
N PHE A 147 -2.85 16.37 6.46
CA PHE A 147 -2.13 17.22 5.51
C PHE A 147 -3.07 18.08 4.66
N LEU A 148 -4.13 17.48 4.11
CA LEU A 148 -5.10 18.19 3.28
C LEU A 148 -5.78 19.36 4.02
N VAL A 149 -5.94 19.26 5.34
CA VAL A 149 -6.46 20.33 6.19
C VAL A 149 -5.38 21.35 6.50
N SER A 150 -4.21 20.91 6.98
CA SER A 150 -3.11 21.79 7.43
C SER A 150 -2.49 22.59 6.28
N PHE A 151 -2.51 22.07 5.05
CA PHE A 151 -1.99 22.73 3.84
C PHE A 151 -2.56 24.13 3.59
N PHE A 152 -3.80 24.39 4.00
CA PHE A 152 -4.42 25.71 3.88
C PHE A 152 -4.21 26.59 5.12
N GLY A 153 -3.33 26.21 6.01
CA GLY A 153 -3.08 26.94 7.27
C GLY A 153 -4.26 26.91 8.24
N GLU A 154 -5.26 26.07 7.99
CA GLU A 154 -6.42 25.94 8.88
C GLU A 154 -6.10 24.98 10.02
N LYS A 155 -6.64 25.32 11.20
CA LYS A 155 -6.63 24.41 12.34
C LYS A 155 -7.87 23.51 12.24
N GLU A 156 -7.64 22.21 12.23
CA GLU A 156 -8.73 21.25 12.37
C GLU A 156 -9.52 21.50 13.65
N ASN A 157 -10.85 21.38 13.56
CA ASN A 157 -11.69 21.45 14.75
C ASN A 157 -11.25 20.39 15.76
N SER A 158 -10.98 20.80 17.00
CA SER A 158 -10.47 19.93 18.06
C SER A 158 -11.37 18.70 18.31
N VAL A 159 -12.69 18.85 18.17
CA VAL A 159 -13.64 17.74 18.34
C VAL A 159 -13.48 16.74 17.18
N VAL A 160 -13.42 17.21 15.95
CA VAL A 160 -13.25 16.34 14.76
C VAL A 160 -11.90 15.61 14.82
N PHE A 161 -10.83 16.31 15.16
CA PHE A 161 -9.51 15.68 15.35
C PHE A 161 -9.53 14.57 16.40
N LYS A 162 -10.17 14.81 17.57
CA LYS A 162 -10.31 13.79 18.61
C LYS A 162 -11.13 12.59 18.15
N ILE A 163 -12.23 12.82 17.41
CA ILE A 163 -13.04 11.72 16.84
C ILE A 163 -12.19 10.88 15.89
N ARG A 164 -11.47 11.51 14.96
CA ARG A 164 -10.58 10.80 14.02
C ARG A 164 -9.49 10.02 14.73
N LEU A 165 -8.92 10.59 15.79
CA LEU A 165 -7.91 9.93 16.60
C LEU A 165 -8.48 8.70 17.32
N VAL A 166 -9.67 8.81 17.89
CA VAL A 166 -10.36 7.67 18.53
C VAL A 166 -10.67 6.58 17.50
N LEU A 167 -11.16 6.95 16.31
CA LEU A 167 -11.40 6.00 15.23
C LEU A 167 -10.13 5.27 14.83
N LEU A 168 -9.02 5.99 14.65
CA LEU A 168 -7.71 5.40 14.36
C LEU A 168 -7.28 4.40 15.44
N PHE A 169 -7.46 4.72 16.72
CA PHE A 169 -7.16 3.80 17.82
C PHE A 169 -8.02 2.53 17.77
N VAL A 170 -9.31 2.67 17.47
CA VAL A 170 -10.21 1.53 17.28
C VAL A 170 -9.76 0.66 16.10
N GLU A 171 -9.41 1.26 14.97
CA GLU A 171 -8.90 0.56 13.78
C GLU A 171 -7.61 -0.22 14.11
N VAL A 172 -6.63 0.44 14.73
CA VAL A 172 -5.37 -0.19 15.14
C VAL A 172 -5.63 -1.32 16.14
N PHE A 173 -6.53 -1.14 17.08
CA PHE A 173 -6.92 -2.18 18.05
C PHE A 173 -7.55 -3.40 17.34
N LEU A 174 -8.47 -3.19 16.40
CA LEU A 174 -9.09 -4.27 15.61
C LEU A 174 -8.03 -5.07 14.84
N ILE A 175 -7.06 -4.39 14.22
CA ILE A 175 -5.95 -5.04 13.50
C ILE A 175 -5.06 -5.81 14.49
N ALA A 176 -4.67 -5.18 15.60
CA ALA A 176 -3.76 -5.77 16.57
C ALA A 176 -4.36 -7.03 17.23
N SER A 177 -5.67 -7.01 17.54
CA SER A 177 -6.37 -8.11 18.20
C SER A 177 -6.64 -9.33 17.30
N SER A 178 -6.48 -9.22 15.98
CA SER A 178 -6.69 -10.34 15.05
C SER A 178 -5.73 -11.48 15.36
N SER A 179 -6.21 -12.70 15.56
CA SER A 179 -5.36 -13.86 15.88
C SER A 179 -4.78 -14.57 14.66
N ASP A 180 -5.42 -14.43 13.52
CA ASP A 180 -5.08 -15.08 12.26
C ASP A 180 -5.35 -14.19 11.03
N PHE A 181 -4.93 -14.65 9.85
CA PHE A 181 -5.12 -13.92 8.60
C PHE A 181 -6.60 -13.76 8.19
N TRP A 182 -7.47 -14.66 8.60
CA TRP A 182 -8.90 -14.57 8.30
C TRP A 182 -9.58 -13.44 9.08
N GLN A 183 -9.30 -13.39 10.38
CA GLN A 183 -9.76 -12.28 11.23
C GLN A 183 -9.15 -10.96 10.78
N LEU A 184 -7.86 -10.94 10.41
CA LEU A 184 -7.19 -9.76 9.90
C LEU A 184 -7.88 -9.22 8.65
N GLN A 185 -8.24 -10.08 7.69
CA GLN A 185 -8.98 -9.67 6.49
C GLN A 185 -10.35 -9.09 6.82
N THR A 186 -11.04 -9.67 7.81
CA THR A 186 -12.35 -9.17 8.25
C THR A 186 -12.22 -7.81 8.92
N SER A 187 -11.26 -7.65 9.83
CA SER A 187 -10.94 -6.37 10.46
C SER A 187 -10.58 -5.29 9.44
N MET A 188 -9.75 -5.64 8.43
CA MET A 188 -9.37 -4.72 7.35
C MET A 188 -10.57 -4.21 6.55
N LYS A 189 -11.60 -5.02 6.30
CA LYS A 189 -12.81 -4.57 5.59
C LYS A 189 -13.54 -3.48 6.38
N VAL A 190 -13.63 -3.63 7.70
CA VAL A 190 -14.24 -2.61 8.58
C VAL A 190 -13.39 -1.34 8.58
N CYS A 191 -12.09 -1.47 8.82
CA CYS A 191 -11.16 -0.34 8.83
C CYS A 191 -11.17 0.43 7.50
N LEU A 192 -11.30 -0.28 6.37
CA LEU A 192 -11.34 0.34 5.05
C LEU A 192 -12.55 1.26 4.86
N VAL A 193 -13.72 0.90 5.39
CA VAL A 193 -14.91 1.78 5.37
C VAL A 193 -14.61 3.06 6.14
N LEU A 194 -13.99 2.96 7.31
CA LEU A 194 -13.62 4.12 8.14
C LEU A 194 -12.54 4.98 7.45
N CYS A 195 -11.57 4.34 6.77
CA CYS A 195 -10.58 5.02 5.94
C CYS A 195 -11.23 5.84 4.82
N VAL A 196 -12.23 5.28 4.11
CA VAL A 196 -12.97 6.01 3.07
C VAL A 196 -13.63 7.26 3.65
N LEU A 197 -14.26 7.16 4.80
CA LEU A 197 -14.86 8.32 5.48
C LEU A 197 -13.82 9.39 5.84
N SER A 198 -12.66 8.96 6.35
CA SER A 198 -11.53 9.87 6.67
C SER A 198 -10.99 10.56 5.41
N MET A 199 -10.88 9.84 4.29
CA MET A 199 -10.44 10.41 3.01
C MET A 199 -11.46 11.39 2.44
N ILE A 200 -12.75 11.08 2.48
CA ILE A 200 -13.83 11.99 2.05
C ILE A 200 -13.74 13.30 2.87
N TYR A 201 -13.58 13.19 4.18
CA TYR A 201 -13.40 14.37 5.03
C TYR A 201 -12.20 15.21 4.57
N GLY A 202 -11.04 14.59 4.37
CA GLY A 202 -9.84 15.29 3.90
C GLY A 202 -10.03 15.98 2.56
N ILE A 203 -10.68 15.34 1.59
CA ILE A 203 -10.92 15.86 0.24
C ILE A 203 -11.95 17.00 0.23
N CYS A 204 -12.91 16.98 1.15
CA CYS A 204 -13.89 18.08 1.27
C CYS A 204 -13.23 19.43 1.54
N PHE A 205 -12.07 19.48 2.19
CA PHE A 205 -11.37 20.72 2.47
C PHE A 205 -10.87 21.43 1.21
N PRO A 206 -9.97 20.85 0.40
CA PRO A 206 -9.52 21.49 -0.83
C PRO A 206 -10.70 21.76 -1.79
N PHE A 207 -11.71 20.88 -1.84
CA PHE A 207 -12.90 21.12 -2.65
C PHE A 207 -13.63 22.39 -2.26
N ARG A 208 -13.83 22.64 -0.96
CA ARG A 208 -14.44 23.91 -0.46
C ARG A 208 -13.57 25.13 -0.81
N LYS A 209 -12.23 24.97 -0.79
CA LYS A 209 -11.29 26.06 -1.08
C LYS A 209 -11.25 26.47 -2.55
N ILE A 210 -11.71 25.64 -3.48
CA ILE A 210 -11.85 25.99 -4.90
C ILE A 210 -12.80 27.19 -5.09
N PHE A 211 -13.79 27.34 -4.23
CA PHE A 211 -14.77 28.44 -4.30
C PHE A 211 -14.26 29.74 -3.67
N GLN A 212 -13.10 29.70 -2.97
CA GLN A 212 -12.48 30.88 -2.36
C GLN A 212 -11.40 31.43 -3.30
N LYS A 213 -11.57 32.70 -3.77
CA LYS A 213 -10.66 33.32 -4.77
C LYS A 213 -9.18 33.24 -4.38
N GLU A 214 -8.85 33.49 -3.09
CA GLU A 214 -7.47 33.51 -2.59
C GLU A 214 -6.79 32.12 -2.67
N ASN A 215 -7.52 31.07 -2.36
CA ASN A 215 -6.98 29.71 -2.24
C ASN A 215 -7.24 28.83 -3.47
N ARG A 216 -7.99 29.35 -4.45
CA ARG A 216 -8.48 28.58 -5.60
C ARG A 216 -7.35 27.90 -6.38
N LYS A 217 -6.28 28.63 -6.68
CA LYS A 217 -5.14 28.07 -7.44
C LYS A 217 -4.49 26.91 -6.71
N ASN A 218 -4.20 27.09 -5.42
CA ASN A 218 -3.56 26.06 -4.61
C ASN A 218 -4.49 24.84 -4.41
N ALA A 219 -5.78 25.08 -4.22
CA ALA A 219 -6.78 24.03 -4.10
C ALA A 219 -6.89 23.18 -5.37
N VAL A 220 -6.90 23.81 -6.54
CA VAL A 220 -6.94 23.11 -7.84
C VAL A 220 -5.67 22.29 -8.05
N ILE A 221 -4.49 22.85 -7.81
CA ILE A 221 -3.23 22.13 -7.92
C ILE A 221 -3.23 20.89 -6.99
N LEU A 222 -3.62 21.08 -5.74
CA LEU A 222 -3.68 20.00 -4.76
C LEU A 222 -4.67 18.90 -5.17
N MET A 223 -5.85 19.28 -5.67
CA MET A 223 -6.84 18.31 -6.16
C MET A 223 -6.33 17.53 -7.37
N ILE A 224 -5.64 18.18 -8.31
CA ILE A 224 -5.03 17.51 -9.46
C ILE A 224 -3.94 16.55 -8.98
N ALA A 225 -3.09 16.96 -8.04
CA ALA A 225 -2.02 16.12 -7.49
C ALA A 225 -2.58 14.86 -6.79
N PHE A 226 -3.65 15.00 -6.01
CA PHE A 226 -4.25 13.87 -5.28
C PHE A 226 -5.22 13.03 -6.11
N PHE A 227 -5.67 13.51 -7.26
CA PHE A 227 -6.63 12.80 -8.10
C PHE A 227 -6.18 11.37 -8.48
N PRO A 228 -4.92 11.12 -8.91
CA PRO A 228 -4.44 9.78 -9.21
C PRO A 228 -4.50 8.85 -8.00
N SER A 229 -4.12 9.34 -6.80
CA SER A 229 -4.20 8.55 -5.57
C SER A 229 -5.63 8.16 -5.21
N VAL A 230 -6.56 9.10 -5.32
CA VAL A 230 -7.98 8.86 -5.01
C VAL A 230 -8.58 7.86 -5.98
N CYS A 231 -8.35 8.03 -7.28
CA CYS A 231 -8.84 7.12 -8.31
C CYS A 231 -8.27 5.71 -8.13
N SER A 232 -6.97 5.59 -7.89
CA SER A 232 -6.31 4.30 -7.68
C SER A 232 -6.80 3.62 -6.40
N PHE A 233 -6.99 4.38 -5.32
CA PHE A 233 -7.55 3.85 -4.08
C PHE A 233 -8.98 3.34 -4.26
N LEU A 234 -9.84 4.09 -4.93
CA LEU A 234 -11.21 3.66 -5.23
C LEU A 234 -11.23 2.44 -6.14
N PHE A 235 -10.37 2.40 -7.14
CA PHE A 235 -10.22 1.24 -8.02
C PHE A 235 -9.83 -0.02 -7.22
N ASP A 236 -8.82 0.07 -6.36
CA ASP A 236 -8.40 -1.04 -5.51
C ASP A 236 -9.50 -1.44 -4.53
N PHE A 237 -10.23 -0.47 -3.98
CA PHE A 237 -11.36 -0.72 -3.10
C PHE A 237 -12.43 -1.56 -3.81
N VAL A 238 -12.88 -1.13 -4.99
CA VAL A 238 -13.90 -1.86 -5.76
C VAL A 238 -13.40 -3.27 -6.14
N ASN A 239 -12.20 -3.37 -6.72
CA ASN A 239 -11.73 -4.65 -7.24
C ASN A 239 -11.41 -5.65 -6.12
N LYS A 240 -10.73 -5.24 -5.07
CA LYS A 240 -10.25 -6.17 -4.04
C LYS A 240 -11.27 -6.48 -2.97
N PHE A 241 -12.11 -5.51 -2.61
CA PHE A 241 -13.03 -5.65 -1.49
C PHE A 241 -14.47 -5.90 -1.91
N ILE A 242 -14.91 -5.36 -3.04
CA ILE A 242 -16.27 -5.58 -3.56
C ILE A 242 -16.26 -6.80 -4.49
N LEU A 243 -15.40 -6.81 -5.52
CA LEU A 243 -15.35 -7.88 -6.52
C LEU A 243 -14.51 -9.08 -6.04
N GLY A 244 -13.65 -8.91 -5.06
CA GLY A 244 -12.82 -9.97 -4.50
C GLY A 244 -11.66 -10.39 -5.40
N ASP A 245 -11.28 -9.57 -6.39
CA ASP A 245 -10.13 -9.84 -7.27
C ASP A 245 -8.81 -9.56 -6.55
N LEU A 246 -8.12 -10.62 -6.15
CA LEU A 246 -6.83 -10.56 -5.48
C LEU A 246 -5.64 -10.62 -6.44
N LEU A 247 -5.87 -10.87 -7.72
CA LEU A 247 -4.80 -11.10 -8.70
C LEU A 247 -4.23 -9.79 -9.27
N LEU A 248 -5.02 -8.73 -9.27
CA LEU A 248 -4.55 -7.43 -9.73
C LEU A 248 -3.58 -6.81 -8.71
N PRO A 249 -2.48 -6.16 -9.16
CA PRO A 249 -1.61 -5.41 -8.28
C PRO A 249 -2.37 -4.25 -7.61
N PHE A 250 -1.85 -3.76 -6.48
CA PHE A 250 -2.39 -2.56 -5.85
C PHE A 250 -2.03 -1.32 -6.66
N THR A 251 -3.02 -0.73 -7.32
CA THR A 251 -2.83 0.48 -8.14
C THR A 251 -2.67 1.74 -7.30
N SER A 252 -3.19 1.73 -6.07
CA SER A 252 -3.05 2.84 -5.10
C SER A 252 -1.61 3.21 -4.82
N VAL A 253 -0.68 2.25 -4.86
CA VAL A 253 0.76 2.53 -4.69
C VAL A 253 1.28 3.43 -5.81
N PHE A 254 0.91 3.15 -7.07
CA PHE A 254 1.32 3.98 -8.21
C PHE A 254 0.66 5.36 -8.20
N GLY A 255 -0.64 5.43 -7.89
CA GLY A 255 -1.36 6.69 -7.74
C GLY A 255 -0.71 7.60 -6.71
N TRP A 256 -0.29 7.03 -5.57
CA TRP A 256 0.41 7.74 -4.52
C TRP A 256 1.76 8.31 -4.97
N GLN A 257 2.53 7.55 -5.74
CA GLN A 257 3.81 8.03 -6.29
C GLN A 257 3.64 9.21 -7.24
N ILE A 258 2.62 9.17 -8.09
CA ILE A 258 2.31 10.29 -8.99
C ILE A 258 1.99 11.54 -8.16
N THR A 259 1.23 11.39 -7.08
CA THR A 259 0.90 12.50 -6.16
C THR A 259 2.13 13.15 -5.54
N ILE A 260 3.17 12.37 -5.20
CA ILE A 260 4.40 12.90 -4.60
C ILE A 260 5.25 13.66 -5.61
N VAL A 261 5.20 13.26 -6.89
CA VAL A 261 6.01 13.87 -7.96
C VAL A 261 5.41 15.20 -8.48
N ILE A 262 4.08 15.36 -8.44
CA ILE A 262 3.37 16.59 -8.85
C ILE A 262 3.44 17.64 -7.73
#